data_081ef764cac5048b70842b80dae167ba
#
_entry.id   081ef764cac5048b70842b80dae167ba
#
_cell.length_a   1.000
_cell.length_b   1.000
_cell.length_c   1.000
_cell.angle_alpha   90.00
_cell.angle_beta   90.00
_cell.angle_gamma   90.00
#
_symmetry.space_group_name_H-M   'P 1'
#
loop_
_entity.id
_entity.type
_entity.pdbx_description
1 polymer ?
#
loop_
_entity_poly.entity_id
_entity_poly.type
_entity_poly.pdbx_seq_one_letter_code
_entity_poly.pdbx_strand_id
1 'polypeptide(L)'
;MKIKDKILIVEDEQSISNFISMVLNANGYDTIIVGSGEEALTMIASHCPDLIVLDLGLPDMDGMEVLKSVRKWSNLPVVVVSARNHEHDKVDALDYGADDYLVKPFGTSELLARIRTAIRHTRTTLANSQIAQSGKFTAGDLTIDYDKHQVLIRGENAKLTV
;
A
#
# COMPACT_ATOMS: atom_id res chain seq x y z
N MET A 1 -20.33 5.76 16.34
CA MET A 1 -19.12 5.02 16.61
C MET A 1 -18.21 5.00 15.41
N LYS A 2 -16.95 5.23 15.61
CA LYS A 2 -15.99 5.31 14.51
C LYS A 2 -15.30 3.97 14.33
N ILE A 3 -15.32 3.46 13.10
CA ILE A 3 -14.64 2.21 12.76
C ILE A 3 -13.20 2.52 12.43
N LYS A 4 -12.28 1.82 13.07
CA LYS A 4 -10.86 2.01 12.84
C LYS A 4 -10.43 1.37 11.53
N ASP A 5 -9.49 1.98 10.85
CA ASP A 5 -8.87 1.37 9.69
C ASP A 5 -8.02 0.20 10.14
N LYS A 6 -8.09 -0.89 9.37
CA LYS A 6 -7.38 -2.13 9.68
C LYS A 6 -6.14 -2.23 8.80
N ILE A 7 -5.00 -2.38 9.43
CA ILE A 7 -3.72 -2.43 8.72
C ILE A 7 -3.09 -3.80 8.91
N LEU A 8 -2.77 -4.46 7.80
CA LEU A 8 -2.06 -5.72 7.82
C LEU A 8 -0.57 -5.43 7.74
N ILE A 9 0.17 -5.93 8.72
CA ILE A 9 1.62 -5.78 8.78
C ILE A 9 2.25 -7.11 8.38
N VAL A 10 2.98 -7.10 7.26
CA VAL A 10 3.65 -8.30 6.73
C VAL A 10 5.13 -8.14 6.98
N GLU A 11 5.62 -8.75 8.05
CA GLU A 11 6.99 -8.59 8.52
C GLU A 11 7.36 -9.80 9.37
N ASP A 12 8.43 -10.51 9.01
CA ASP A 12 8.82 -11.71 9.74
C ASP A 12 9.68 -11.41 10.97
N GLU A 13 10.28 -10.23 11.05
CA GLU A 13 11.08 -9.87 12.20
C GLU A 13 10.18 -9.30 13.28
N GLN A 14 10.03 -10.07 14.37
CA GLN A 14 9.02 -9.77 15.38
C GLN A 14 9.22 -8.42 16.06
N SER A 15 10.48 -8.03 16.30
CA SER A 15 10.74 -6.75 16.94
C SER A 15 10.25 -5.58 16.09
N ILE A 16 10.37 -5.69 14.78
CA ILE A 16 9.93 -4.63 13.87
C ILE A 16 8.41 -4.64 13.75
N SER A 17 7.80 -5.82 13.58
CA SER A 17 6.35 -5.89 13.44
C SER A 17 5.65 -5.41 14.70
N ASN A 18 6.18 -5.78 15.88
CA ASN A 18 5.61 -5.33 17.14
C ASN A 18 5.73 -3.81 17.31
N PHE A 19 6.87 -3.24 16.90
CA PHE A 19 7.08 -1.81 16.96
C PHE A 19 6.06 -1.08 16.06
N ILE A 20 5.92 -1.53 14.83
CA ILE A 20 4.97 -0.92 13.89
C ILE A 20 3.55 -1.04 14.44
N SER A 21 3.19 -2.21 14.94
CA SER A 21 1.85 -2.44 15.49
C SER A 21 1.56 -1.51 16.66
N MET A 22 2.54 -1.37 17.56
CA MET A 22 2.38 -0.49 18.72
C MET A 22 2.13 0.96 18.29
N VAL A 23 2.92 1.43 17.34
CA VAL A 23 2.79 2.80 16.84
C VAL A 23 1.43 3.00 16.19
N LEU A 24 1.00 2.08 15.35
CA LEU A 24 -0.26 2.20 14.65
C LEU A 24 -1.45 2.10 15.59
N ASN A 25 -1.41 1.15 16.53
CA ASN A 25 -2.49 1.03 17.51
C ASN A 25 -2.63 2.29 18.35
N ALA A 26 -1.51 2.91 18.73
CA ALA A 26 -1.52 4.15 19.50
C ALA A 26 -2.10 5.32 18.71
N ASN A 27 -2.15 5.22 17.40
CA ASN A 27 -2.63 6.28 16.53
C ASN A 27 -3.99 5.98 15.90
N GLY A 28 -4.72 5.05 16.47
CA GLY A 28 -6.11 4.83 16.08
C GLY A 28 -6.35 3.79 15.01
N TYR A 29 -5.36 2.96 14.71
CA TYR A 29 -5.52 1.88 13.74
C TYR A 29 -5.62 0.54 14.46
N ASP A 30 -6.31 -0.41 13.84
CA ASP A 30 -6.26 -1.81 14.26
C ASP A 30 -5.22 -2.52 13.40
N THR A 31 -4.47 -3.45 13.98
CA THR A 31 -3.40 -4.12 13.25
C THR A 31 -3.53 -5.63 13.31
N ILE A 32 -3.07 -6.28 12.24
CA ILE A 32 -2.92 -7.72 12.17
C ILE A 32 -1.48 -7.94 11.68
N ILE A 33 -0.75 -8.85 12.33
CA ILE A 33 0.64 -9.15 11.97
C ILE A 33 0.71 -10.56 11.39
N VAL A 34 1.36 -10.67 10.23
CA VAL A 34 1.72 -11.98 9.66
C VAL A 34 3.19 -11.96 9.30
N GLY A 35 3.81 -13.15 9.29
CA GLY A 35 5.25 -13.27 9.12
C GLY A 35 5.70 -13.86 7.79
N SER A 36 4.78 -14.11 6.87
CA SER A 36 5.14 -14.71 5.58
C SER A 36 4.24 -14.20 4.48
N GLY A 37 4.69 -14.38 3.24
CA GLY A 37 3.89 -13.98 2.08
C GLY A 37 2.63 -14.80 1.93
N GLU A 38 2.72 -16.10 2.23
CA GLU A 38 1.55 -16.96 2.12
C GLU A 38 0.47 -16.55 3.12
N GLU A 39 0.86 -16.29 4.36
CA GLU A 39 -0.09 -15.80 5.36
C GLU A 39 -0.70 -14.47 4.96
N ALA A 40 0.13 -13.60 4.36
CA ALA A 40 -0.34 -12.29 3.92
C ALA A 40 -1.45 -12.44 2.88
N LEU A 41 -1.23 -13.27 1.87
CA LEU A 41 -2.21 -13.45 0.80
C LEU A 41 -3.52 -14.03 1.35
N THR A 42 -3.43 -14.97 2.29
CA THR A 42 -4.59 -15.54 2.93
C THR A 42 -5.37 -14.49 3.73
N MET A 43 -4.66 -13.68 4.51
CA MET A 43 -5.29 -12.65 5.33
C MET A 43 -5.92 -11.55 4.49
N ILE A 44 -5.28 -11.15 3.39
CA ILE A 44 -5.82 -10.12 2.52
C ILE A 44 -7.17 -10.59 1.95
N ALA A 45 -7.24 -11.84 1.51
CA ALA A 45 -8.45 -12.38 0.93
C ALA A 45 -9.56 -12.55 1.97
N SER A 46 -9.22 -12.91 3.21
CA SER A 46 -10.23 -13.26 4.22
C SER A 46 -10.65 -12.09 5.11
N HIS A 47 -9.77 -11.12 5.35
CA HIS A 47 -10.03 -10.05 6.30
C HIS A 47 -10.13 -8.66 5.67
N CYS A 48 -9.80 -8.52 4.40
CA CYS A 48 -9.94 -7.28 3.64
C CYS A 48 -9.41 -6.06 4.41
N PRO A 49 -8.11 -6.02 4.70
CA PRO A 49 -7.54 -4.86 5.40
C PRO A 49 -7.69 -3.60 4.57
N ASP A 50 -7.56 -2.44 5.21
CA ASP A 50 -7.67 -1.15 4.55
C ASP A 50 -6.34 -0.70 3.95
N LEU A 51 -5.24 -1.25 4.44
CA LEU A 51 -3.89 -0.94 3.95
C LEU A 51 -2.95 -2.06 4.36
N ILE A 52 -1.91 -2.28 3.57
CA ILE A 52 -0.87 -3.26 3.86
C ILE A 52 0.45 -2.55 4.05
N VAL A 53 1.15 -2.85 5.14
CA VAL A 53 2.55 -2.51 5.33
C VAL A 53 3.34 -3.76 5.00
N LEU A 54 4.15 -3.72 3.96
CA LEU A 54 4.75 -4.92 3.38
C LEU A 54 6.27 -4.85 3.38
N ASP A 55 6.90 -5.80 4.06
CA ASP A 55 8.35 -5.99 3.96
C ASP A 55 8.66 -6.86 2.74
N LEU A 56 9.73 -6.53 2.04
CA LEU A 56 10.14 -7.31 0.87
C LEU A 56 10.94 -8.55 1.25
N GLY A 57 11.62 -8.53 2.38
CA GLY A 57 12.46 -9.65 2.79
C GLY A 57 11.71 -10.68 3.61
N LEU A 58 10.80 -11.43 2.99
CA LEU A 58 10.01 -12.44 3.68
C LEU A 58 10.69 -13.80 3.55
N PRO A 59 10.40 -14.74 4.48
CA PRO A 59 11.12 -16.03 4.49
C PRO A 59 10.71 -16.99 3.37
N ASP A 60 9.46 -16.90 2.90
CA ASP A 60 8.94 -17.87 1.95
C ASP A 60 8.87 -17.35 0.51
N MET A 61 8.87 -16.04 0.31
CA MET A 61 8.86 -15.46 -1.02
C MET A 61 9.32 -14.02 -0.95
N ASP A 62 9.67 -13.43 -2.09
CA ASP A 62 9.98 -12.01 -2.14
C ASP A 62 8.67 -11.23 -1.95
N GLY A 63 8.70 -10.18 -1.14
CA GLY A 63 7.52 -9.36 -0.93
C GLY A 63 6.99 -8.73 -2.22
N MET A 64 7.85 -8.56 -3.23
CA MET A 64 7.39 -8.12 -4.56
C MET A 64 6.35 -9.08 -5.14
N GLU A 65 6.48 -10.40 -4.85
CA GLU A 65 5.50 -11.37 -5.33
C GLU A 65 4.15 -11.18 -4.66
N VAL A 66 4.15 -10.82 -3.38
CA VAL A 66 2.91 -10.49 -2.66
C VAL A 66 2.25 -9.29 -3.33
N LEU A 67 3.03 -8.25 -3.59
CA LEU A 67 2.52 -7.03 -4.23
C LEU A 67 1.92 -7.33 -5.60
N LYS A 68 2.63 -8.08 -6.43
CA LYS A 68 2.15 -8.45 -7.75
C LYS A 68 0.84 -9.24 -7.66
N SER A 69 0.77 -10.18 -6.72
CA SER A 69 -0.42 -11.01 -6.55
C SER A 69 -1.62 -10.17 -6.15
N VAL A 70 -1.43 -9.26 -5.21
CA VAL A 70 -2.52 -8.39 -4.75
C VAL A 70 -3.03 -7.52 -5.89
N ARG A 71 -2.12 -6.97 -6.69
CA ARG A 71 -2.50 -6.07 -7.77
C ARG A 71 -3.26 -6.74 -8.90
N LYS A 72 -3.23 -8.08 -8.98
CA LYS A 72 -4.04 -8.78 -9.98
C LYS A 72 -5.53 -8.62 -9.73
N TRP A 73 -5.94 -8.34 -8.49
CA TRP A 73 -7.36 -8.31 -8.16
C TRP A 73 -7.76 -7.19 -7.20
N SER A 74 -6.84 -6.32 -6.79
CA SER A 74 -7.18 -5.29 -5.81
C SER A 74 -6.31 -4.04 -5.98
N ASN A 75 -6.89 -2.88 -5.66
CA ASN A 75 -6.17 -1.61 -5.59
C ASN A 75 -5.90 -1.19 -4.15
N LEU A 76 -5.92 -2.14 -3.24
CA LEU A 76 -5.66 -1.92 -1.83
C LEU A 76 -4.33 -1.18 -1.65
N PRO A 77 -4.27 -0.11 -0.84
CA PRO A 77 -3.02 0.62 -0.68
C PRO A 77 -1.95 -0.24 -0.01
N VAL A 78 -0.74 -0.17 -0.56
CA VAL A 78 0.41 -0.92 -0.06
C VAL A 78 1.56 0.05 0.16
N VAL A 79 2.06 0.12 1.39
CA VAL A 79 3.25 0.86 1.74
C VAL A 79 4.36 -0.16 1.98
N VAL A 80 5.39 -0.14 1.14
CA VAL A 80 6.52 -1.06 1.29
C VAL A 80 7.50 -0.50 2.30
N VAL A 81 7.96 -1.33 3.23
CA VAL A 81 9.04 -0.98 4.16
C VAL A 81 10.14 -2.01 3.98
N SER A 82 11.36 -1.57 3.72
CA SER A 82 12.41 -2.52 3.34
C SER A 82 13.79 -1.97 3.66
N ALA A 83 14.73 -2.87 3.92
CA ALA A 83 16.13 -2.50 4.06
C ALA A 83 16.80 -2.30 2.70
N ARG A 84 16.14 -2.70 1.61
CA ARG A 84 16.68 -2.50 0.26
C ARG A 84 16.63 -1.01 -0.06
N ASN A 85 17.78 -0.41 -0.36
CA ASN A 85 17.86 1.03 -0.55
C ASN A 85 18.38 1.43 -1.92
N HIS A 86 18.45 0.50 -2.87
CA HIS A 86 18.83 0.82 -4.23
C HIS A 86 17.64 1.45 -4.96
N GLU A 87 17.97 2.38 -5.84
CA GLU A 87 16.92 3.08 -6.58
C GLU A 87 16.05 2.12 -7.38
N HIS A 88 16.65 1.08 -7.99
CA HIS A 88 15.88 0.17 -8.81
C HIS A 88 14.87 -0.65 -7.97
N ASP A 89 15.18 -0.94 -6.71
CA ASP A 89 14.22 -1.62 -5.84
C ASP A 89 13.00 -0.76 -5.60
N LYS A 90 13.22 0.53 -5.35
CA LYS A 90 12.14 1.48 -5.13
C LYS A 90 11.29 1.66 -6.39
N VAL A 91 11.96 1.83 -7.52
CA VAL A 91 11.27 2.00 -8.80
C VAL A 91 10.44 0.76 -9.12
N ASP A 92 11.02 -0.43 -8.94
CA ASP A 92 10.29 -1.68 -9.21
C ASP A 92 9.05 -1.80 -8.34
N ALA A 93 9.16 -1.50 -7.05
CA ALA A 93 8.01 -1.59 -6.15
C ALA A 93 6.90 -0.63 -6.59
N LEU A 94 7.26 0.59 -6.90
CA LEU A 94 6.29 1.59 -7.34
C LEU A 94 5.66 1.21 -8.68
N ASP A 95 6.47 0.68 -9.60
CA ASP A 95 5.98 0.24 -10.90
C ASP A 95 5.01 -0.95 -10.77
N TYR A 96 5.25 -1.84 -9.81
CA TYR A 96 4.34 -2.95 -9.56
C TYR A 96 3.11 -2.54 -8.76
N GLY A 97 3.01 -1.27 -8.38
CA GLY A 97 1.80 -0.74 -7.80
C GLY A 97 1.83 -0.42 -6.33
N ALA A 98 3.01 -0.38 -5.71
CA ALA A 98 3.11 0.11 -4.34
C ALA A 98 2.78 1.60 -4.30
N ASP A 99 2.08 2.01 -3.25
CA ASP A 99 1.71 3.41 -3.09
C ASP A 99 2.86 4.23 -2.53
N ASP A 100 3.75 3.59 -1.78
CA ASP A 100 4.92 4.27 -1.23
C ASP A 100 5.99 3.26 -0.87
N TYR A 101 7.20 3.75 -0.60
CA TYR A 101 8.35 2.92 -0.29
C TYR A 101 9.18 3.61 0.79
N LEU A 102 9.30 2.98 1.95
CA LEU A 102 10.11 3.48 3.06
C LEU A 102 11.32 2.59 3.26
N VAL A 103 12.50 3.20 3.39
CA VAL A 103 13.73 2.47 3.63
C VAL A 103 13.98 2.39 5.13
N LYS A 104 14.28 1.20 5.63
CA LYS A 104 14.65 0.99 7.04
C LYS A 104 16.06 1.53 7.28
N PRO A 105 16.31 2.16 8.42
CA PRO A 105 15.37 2.52 9.47
C PRO A 105 14.55 3.75 9.08
N PHE A 106 13.28 3.75 9.43
CA PHE A 106 12.40 4.88 9.13
C PHE A 106 11.92 5.50 10.42
N GLY A 107 11.50 6.78 10.34
CA GLY A 107 10.95 7.47 11.49
C GLY A 107 9.48 7.15 11.69
N THR A 108 9.05 7.20 12.94
CA THR A 108 7.66 6.96 13.31
C THR A 108 6.73 7.95 12.60
N SER A 109 7.10 9.23 12.61
CA SER A 109 6.29 10.27 11.97
C SER A 109 6.18 10.06 10.47
N GLU A 110 7.28 9.62 9.85
CA GLU A 110 7.28 9.36 8.42
C GLU A 110 6.36 8.22 8.07
N LEU A 111 6.44 7.12 8.82
CA LEU A 111 5.57 5.96 8.60
C LEU A 111 4.10 6.37 8.70
N LEU A 112 3.74 7.10 9.76
CA LEU A 112 2.36 7.53 9.96
C LEU A 112 1.88 8.45 8.86
N ALA A 113 2.72 9.37 8.41
CA ALA A 113 2.37 10.31 7.34
C ALA A 113 2.11 9.56 6.03
N ARG A 114 2.94 8.56 5.71
CA ARG A 114 2.77 7.79 4.48
C ARG A 114 1.51 6.96 4.52
N ILE A 115 1.21 6.37 5.67
CA ILE A 115 0.00 5.56 5.82
C ILE A 115 -1.24 6.45 5.68
N ARG A 116 -1.27 7.60 6.35
CA ARG A 116 -2.40 8.53 6.24
C ARG A 116 -2.61 8.98 4.80
N THR A 117 -1.51 9.30 4.12
CA THR A 117 -1.57 9.76 2.73
C THR A 117 -2.11 8.67 1.81
N ALA A 118 -1.65 7.43 1.98
CA ALA A 118 -2.09 6.32 1.14
C ALA A 118 -3.58 6.05 1.31
N ILE A 119 -4.06 6.04 2.56
CA ILE A 119 -5.47 5.80 2.83
C ILE A 119 -6.32 6.94 2.26
N ARG A 120 -5.92 8.18 2.48
CA ARG A 120 -6.66 9.35 1.99
C ARG A 120 -6.72 9.35 0.46
N HIS A 121 -5.62 9.03 -0.18
CA HIS A 121 -5.54 9.01 -1.65
C HIS A 121 -6.48 7.97 -2.23
N THR A 122 -6.53 6.79 -1.64
CA THR A 122 -7.42 5.73 -2.08
C THR A 122 -8.88 6.15 -1.96
N ARG A 123 -9.25 6.75 -0.84
CA ARG A 123 -10.62 7.21 -0.63
C ARG A 123 -11.02 8.29 -1.61
N THR A 124 -10.12 9.22 -1.89
CA THR A 124 -10.36 10.28 -2.85
C THR A 124 -10.57 9.70 -4.24
N THR A 125 -9.76 8.73 -4.64
CA THR A 125 -9.87 8.07 -5.94
C THR A 125 -11.22 7.37 -6.07
N LEU A 126 -11.66 6.66 -5.03
CA LEU A 126 -12.93 5.97 -5.05
C LEU A 126 -14.09 6.96 -5.14
N ALA A 127 -14.03 8.06 -4.41
CA ALA A 127 -15.06 9.09 -4.45
C ALA A 127 -15.16 9.70 -5.85
N ASN A 128 -14.03 9.99 -6.47
CA ASN A 128 -14.00 10.54 -7.81
C ASN A 128 -14.58 9.58 -8.84
N SER A 129 -14.27 8.29 -8.70
CA SER A 129 -14.82 7.26 -9.58
C SER A 129 -16.34 7.18 -9.46
N GLN A 130 -16.87 7.26 -8.25
CA GLN A 130 -18.31 7.23 -8.03
C GLN A 130 -18.99 8.44 -8.64
N ILE A 131 -18.40 9.61 -8.51
CA ILE A 131 -18.93 10.83 -9.09
C ILE A 131 -18.97 10.71 -10.62
N ALA A 132 -17.90 10.23 -11.22
CA ALA A 132 -17.84 10.05 -12.66
C ALA A 132 -18.92 9.09 -13.16
N GLN A 133 -19.15 8.01 -12.42
CA GLN A 133 -20.17 7.04 -12.81
C GLN A 133 -21.57 7.61 -12.71
N SER A 134 -21.84 8.40 -11.70
CA SER A 134 -23.17 8.94 -11.52
C SER A 134 -23.42 10.14 -12.43
N GLY A 135 -22.42 10.83 -12.87
CA GLY A 135 -22.55 12.03 -13.66
C GLY A 135 -22.28 11.75 -15.07
N LYS A 136 -21.65 11.85 -15.69
CA LYS A 136 -21.44 11.70 -16.92
C LYS A 136 -20.14 11.66 -17.08
N PHE A 137 -19.53 11.07 -17.25
CA PHE A 137 -18.47 10.91 -17.24
C PHE A 137 -17.66 10.95 -18.21
N THR A 138 -16.91 11.18 -18.31
CA THR A 138 -16.20 11.41 -19.15
C THR A 138 -14.97 10.89 -19.15
N ALA A 139 -14.53 10.48 -19.62
CA ALA A 139 -13.56 9.91 -19.72
C ALA A 139 -12.43 10.22 -19.61
N GLY A 140 -11.93 10.00 -19.58
CA GLY A 140 -10.85 10.32 -19.47
C GLY A 140 -9.93 9.38 -19.20
N ASP A 141 -9.82 8.96 -19.10
CA ASP A 141 -9.09 8.35 -18.74
C ASP A 141 -8.33 8.01 -18.31
N LEU A 142 -8.08 7.92 -18.15
CA LEU A 142 -7.37 7.75 -17.49
C LEU A 142 -6.76 7.20 -17.21
N THR A 143 -6.44 6.95 -17.31
CA THR A 143 -5.68 6.64 -16.78
C THR A 143 -5.03 6.34 -16.46
N ILE A 144 -4.93 6.19 -16.63
CA ILE A 144 -4.19 6.21 -15.97
C ILE A 144 -3.66 6.17 -15.74
N ASP A 145 -3.44 5.96 -15.96
CA ASP A 145 -2.82 6.15 -15.29
C ASP A 145 -2.53 6.18 -14.89
N TYR A 146 -2.79 6.24 -14.99
CA TYR A 146 -2.32 6.33 -14.24
C TYR A 146 -2.07 6.10 -14.02
N ASP A 147 -2.16 6.03 -14.50
CA ASP A 147 -1.74 5.98 -14.00
C ASP A 147 -1.43 5.98 -13.78
N LYS A 148 -1.41 5.89 -14.29
CA LYS A 148 -0.95 6.00 -13.92
C LYS A 148 -0.64 6.35 -13.45
N HIS A 149 -0.61 6.61 -13.71
CA HIS A 149 -0.34 6.83 -13.04
C HIS A 149 -0.23 7.07 -12.91
N GLN A 150 -0.41 7.13 -13.44
CA GLN A 150 -0.32 7.32 -13.20
C GLN A 150 -0.24 7.57 -13.05
N VAL A 151 -0.19 7.40 -13.89
CA VAL A 151 -0.08 7.66 -13.56
C VAL A 151 -0.01 7.86 -13.32
N LEU A 152 0.01 7.86 -14.03
CA LEU A 152 0.24 8.03 -13.63
C LEU A 152 0.32 8.19 -13.28
N ILE A 153 0.24 8.46 -13.81
CA ILE A 153 0.34 8.53 -13.30
C ILE A 153 0.50 8.45 -13.06
N ARG A 154 0.51 8.76 -13.45
CA ARG A 154 0.64 8.61 -13.18
C ARG A 154 0.89 8.76 -13.01
N GLY A 155 0.72 8.55 -13.85
CA GLY A 155 1.08 8.61 -13.62
C GLY A 155 1.24 8.77 -13.51
N GLU A 156 1.47 9.13 -13.78
CA GLU A 156 1.61 9.24 -13.61
C GLU A 156 1.73 9.28 -13.46
N ASN A 157 1.93 9.51 -14.00
CA ASN A 157 1.97 9.41 -13.76
C ASN A 157 2.01 9.51 -13.76
N ALA A 158 2.33 9.43 -14.72
CA ALA A 158 2.51 9.55 -14.51
C ALA A 158 2.59 9.75 -14.45
N LYS A 159 2.60 9.92 -14.64
CA LYS A 159 2.69 9.98 -14.36
C LYS A 159 2.71 10.28 -14.23
N LEU A 160 2.85 10.21 -14.87
CA LEU A 160 2.83 10.26 -14.49
C LEU A 160 2.91 10.34 -14.25
N THR A 161 3.18 10.38 -14.88
CA THR A 161 3.31 10.38 -14.46
C THR A 161 3.29 10.31 -14.20
N VAL A 162 3.42 10.48 -14.53
CA VAL A 162 3.52 10.42 -14.07
C VAL A 162 3.25 10.27 -13.74
#